data_4defb68cfe9551572e620cc54b381954
#
_entry.id   4defb68cfe9551572e620cc54b381954
#
_cell.length_a   1.000
_cell.length_b   1.000
_cell.length_c   1.000
_cell.angle_alpha   90.00
_cell.angle_beta   90.00
_cell.angle_gamma   90.00
#
_symmetry.space_group_name_H-M   'P 1'
#
loop_
_entity.id
_entity.type
_entity.pdbx_description
1 polymer ?
#
loop_
_entity_poly.entity_id
_entity_poly.type
_entity_poly.pdbx_seq_one_letter_code
_entity_poly.pdbx_strand_id
1 'polypeptide(L)'
;MKNIWKYTLHKRTTTTSILFLTIIVLLAVVIPYVSPYSDDLNGAVHLEINNQAPSFSHIFGTDSAGRDMFTLTIRGGLVSLRVAIGVVLMSVVLGVPLGLIAGVSSKWVDETIMRISDAFLAFPPFVLPIVIAIALGGSLNNVMFGIAISWFPWYVRIARAQAIMIRSSDYVLISKSMGASTFYIVKKHIL
;
A
#
# COMPACT_ATOMS: atom_id res chain seq x y z
N MET A 1 23.12 8.25 -3.25
CA MET A 1 21.71 8.51 -2.85
C MET A 1 21.35 9.98 -2.64
N LYS A 2 22.22 10.86 -2.15
CA LYS A 2 21.92 12.31 -1.93
C LYS A 2 21.56 13.12 -3.20
N ASN A 3 21.95 12.69 -4.38
CA ASN A 3 21.73 13.47 -5.62
C ASN A 3 20.41 13.16 -6.35
N ILE A 4 19.77 12.02 -6.09
CA ILE A 4 18.51 11.64 -6.74
C ILE A 4 17.39 12.59 -6.34
N TRP A 5 17.30 12.97 -5.05
CA TRP A 5 16.31 13.92 -4.54
C TRP A 5 16.46 15.32 -5.16
N LYS A 6 17.68 15.78 -5.42
CA LYS A 6 17.91 17.08 -6.09
C LYS A 6 17.43 17.09 -7.54
N TYR A 7 17.62 16.00 -8.27
CA TYR A 7 17.19 15.91 -9.68
C TYR A 7 15.67 15.74 -9.83
N THR A 8 15.01 15.03 -8.89
CA THR A 8 13.55 14.84 -8.91
C THR A 8 12.80 16.12 -8.55
N LEU A 9 13.27 16.92 -7.61
CA LEU A 9 12.65 18.17 -7.21
C LEU A 9 12.81 19.33 -8.23
N HIS A 10 13.73 19.20 -9.21
CA HIS A 10 13.94 20.25 -10.23
C HIS A 10 12.97 20.16 -11.42
N LYS A 11 12.21 19.09 -11.57
CA LYS A 11 11.16 19.02 -12.59
C LYS A 11 9.88 19.62 -12.01
N ARG A 12 9.38 20.72 -12.59
CA ARG A 12 8.13 21.39 -12.19
C ARG A 12 6.96 20.42 -12.02
N THR A 13 6.85 19.42 -12.89
CA THR A 13 5.84 18.35 -12.81
C THR A 13 5.93 17.52 -11.52
N THR A 14 7.13 17.15 -11.07
CA THR A 14 7.30 16.37 -9.83
C THR A 14 6.95 17.20 -8.61
N THR A 15 7.36 18.46 -8.57
CA THR A 15 7.05 19.37 -7.46
C THR A 15 5.55 19.62 -7.36
N THR A 16 4.87 19.85 -8.50
CA THR A 16 3.40 20.06 -8.51
C THR A 16 2.66 18.80 -8.09
N SER A 17 3.10 17.61 -8.52
CA SER A 17 2.46 16.35 -8.08
C SER A 17 2.62 16.08 -6.59
N ILE A 18 3.81 16.33 -6.04
CA ILE A 18 4.06 16.17 -4.60
C ILE A 18 3.22 17.17 -3.81
N LEU A 19 3.17 18.44 -4.24
CA LEU A 19 2.35 19.46 -3.60
C LEU A 19 0.86 19.08 -3.61
N PHE A 20 0.35 18.64 -4.75
CA PHE A 20 -1.04 18.19 -4.90
C PHE A 20 -1.38 17.03 -3.96
N LEU A 21 -0.53 15.99 -3.94
CA LEU A 21 -0.70 14.85 -3.03
C LEU A 21 -0.64 15.27 -1.56
N THR A 22 0.30 16.16 -1.22
CA THR A 22 0.44 16.68 0.15
C THR A 22 -0.82 17.44 0.57
N ILE A 23 -1.38 18.27 -0.31
CA ILE A 23 -2.62 19.00 -0.04
C ILE A 23 -3.78 18.03 0.20
N ILE A 24 -3.94 17.00 -0.66
CA ILE A 24 -5.01 16.00 -0.48
C ILE A 24 -4.87 15.29 0.87
N VAL A 25 -3.66 14.85 1.22
CA VAL A 25 -3.41 14.18 2.51
C VAL A 25 -3.69 15.12 3.69
N LEU A 26 -3.24 16.38 3.61
CA LEU A 26 -3.50 17.35 4.65
C LEU A 26 -5.00 17.64 4.82
N LEU A 27 -5.73 17.82 3.71
CA LEU A 27 -7.18 18.00 3.75
C LEU A 27 -7.85 16.76 4.36
N ALA A 28 -7.46 15.57 3.95
CA ALA A 28 -8.01 14.32 4.48
C ALA A 28 -7.78 14.17 6.00
N VAL A 29 -6.64 14.66 6.51
CA VAL A 29 -6.33 14.61 7.95
C VAL A 29 -7.04 15.72 8.71
N VAL A 30 -7.05 16.96 8.20
CA VAL A 30 -7.48 18.13 8.95
C VAL A 30 -9.01 18.29 8.95
N ILE A 31 -9.65 18.15 7.79
CA ILE A 31 -11.08 18.46 7.63
C ILE A 31 -11.98 17.66 8.60
N PRO A 32 -11.80 16.34 8.83
CA PRO A 32 -12.63 15.61 9.76
C PRO A 32 -12.64 16.13 11.20
N TYR A 33 -11.62 16.89 11.59
CA TYR A 33 -11.51 17.46 12.94
C TYR A 33 -11.99 18.91 13.03
N VAL A 34 -12.02 19.64 11.90
CA VAL A 34 -12.38 21.06 11.84
C VAL A 34 -13.77 21.25 11.25
N SER A 35 -14.33 20.23 10.60
CA SER A 35 -15.67 20.31 10.02
C SER A 35 -16.72 20.60 11.09
N PRO A 36 -17.64 21.57 10.85
CA PRO A 36 -18.79 21.79 11.72
C PRO A 36 -19.76 20.59 11.74
N TYR A 37 -19.61 19.66 10.81
CA TYR A 37 -20.42 18.45 10.67
C TYR A 37 -19.70 17.19 11.19
N SER A 38 -18.86 17.34 12.21
CA SER A 38 -18.12 16.21 12.81
C SER A 38 -19.02 15.11 13.36
N ASP A 39 -20.23 15.43 13.82
CA ASP A 39 -21.20 14.50 14.37
C ASP A 39 -21.72 13.51 13.29
N ASP A 40 -21.73 13.95 12.02
CA ASP A 40 -22.11 13.09 10.90
C ASP A 40 -21.16 11.88 10.74
N LEU A 41 -19.90 12.02 11.17
CA LEU A 41 -18.92 10.94 11.18
C LEU A 41 -19.24 9.84 12.20
N ASN A 42 -20.05 10.16 13.22
CA ASN A 42 -20.51 9.25 14.26
C ASN A 42 -21.91 8.70 13.98
N GLY A 43 -22.47 8.96 12.79
CA GLY A 43 -23.75 8.44 12.35
C GLY A 43 -24.96 9.30 12.75
N ALA A 44 -24.76 10.60 12.96
CA ALA A 44 -25.86 11.53 13.15
C ALA A 44 -26.85 11.47 11.98
N VAL A 45 -28.13 11.69 12.25
CA VAL A 45 -29.21 11.66 11.27
C VAL A 45 -29.99 12.97 11.34
N HIS A 46 -30.11 13.64 10.20
CA HIS A 46 -30.76 14.95 10.03
C HIS A 46 -31.82 14.87 8.92
N LEU A 47 -32.93 14.17 9.18
CA LEU A 47 -33.95 13.90 8.15
C LEU A 47 -34.56 15.15 7.52
N GLU A 48 -34.48 16.29 8.22
CA GLU A 48 -35.00 17.60 7.75
C GLU A 48 -34.23 18.14 6.52
N ILE A 49 -32.96 17.73 6.40
CA ILE A 49 -32.05 18.20 5.33
C ILE A 49 -31.57 17.05 4.43
N ASN A 50 -32.35 15.96 4.35
CA ASN A 50 -32.01 14.80 3.52
C ASN A 50 -31.97 15.15 2.03
N ASN A 51 -31.04 14.54 1.29
CA ASN A 51 -30.90 14.65 -0.18
C ASN A 51 -30.88 16.10 -0.70
N GLN A 52 -30.33 17.03 0.05
CA GLN A 52 -30.20 18.40 -0.41
C GLN A 52 -29.13 18.53 -1.50
N ALA A 53 -29.39 19.37 -2.49
CA ALA A 53 -28.42 19.70 -3.51
C ALA A 53 -27.21 20.47 -2.93
N PRO A 54 -26.06 20.47 -3.63
CA PRO A 54 -24.89 21.27 -3.24
C PRO A 54 -25.23 22.72 -2.95
N SER A 55 -24.71 23.25 -1.84
CA SER A 55 -24.94 24.60 -1.34
C SER A 55 -23.71 25.15 -0.63
N PHE A 56 -23.74 26.44 -0.21
CA PHE A 56 -22.64 27.00 0.56
C PHE A 56 -22.49 26.35 1.95
N SER A 57 -23.57 25.86 2.55
CA SER A 57 -23.52 25.10 3.81
C SER A 57 -23.09 23.65 3.62
N HIS A 58 -23.51 23.00 2.53
CA HIS A 58 -23.18 21.63 2.20
C HIS A 58 -22.58 21.57 0.80
N ILE A 59 -21.24 21.67 0.70
CA ILE A 59 -20.52 21.81 -0.59
C ILE A 59 -20.85 20.68 -1.57
N PHE A 60 -21.02 19.44 -1.10
CA PHE A 60 -21.43 18.29 -1.93
C PHE A 60 -22.87 17.86 -1.67
N GLY A 61 -23.68 18.71 -1.01
CA GLY A 61 -25.02 18.36 -0.58
C GLY A 61 -25.03 17.39 0.60
N THR A 62 -26.21 16.83 0.87
CA THR A 62 -26.43 15.86 1.96
C THR A 62 -26.88 14.50 1.43
N ASP A 63 -26.61 13.43 2.18
CA ASP A 63 -27.07 12.09 1.86
C ASP A 63 -28.54 11.85 2.30
N SER A 64 -29.02 10.62 2.14
CA SER A 64 -30.38 10.22 2.55
C SER A 64 -30.63 10.31 4.05
N ALA A 65 -29.59 10.36 4.87
CA ALA A 65 -29.67 10.56 6.32
C ALA A 65 -29.46 12.03 6.72
N GLY A 66 -29.30 12.95 5.75
CA GLY A 66 -29.04 14.37 5.99
C GLY A 66 -27.60 14.69 6.38
N ARG A 67 -26.65 13.77 6.19
CA ARG A 67 -25.25 13.96 6.56
C ARG A 67 -24.48 14.69 5.45
N ASP A 68 -23.52 15.52 5.84
CA ASP A 68 -22.70 16.29 4.90
C ASP A 68 -21.78 15.39 4.05
N MET A 69 -22.06 15.35 2.76
CA MET A 69 -21.35 14.48 1.82
C MET A 69 -19.88 14.87 1.64
N PHE A 70 -19.51 16.15 1.79
CA PHE A 70 -18.12 16.60 1.70
C PHE A 70 -17.31 16.03 2.87
N THR A 71 -17.79 16.20 4.09
CA THR A 71 -17.14 15.67 5.31
C THR A 71 -16.98 14.16 5.26
N LEU A 72 -18.03 13.44 4.84
CA LEU A 72 -17.97 11.97 4.69
C LEU A 72 -16.98 11.53 3.61
N THR A 73 -16.92 12.23 2.47
CA THR A 73 -15.98 11.93 1.38
C THR A 73 -14.53 12.10 1.83
N ILE A 74 -14.22 13.20 2.50
CA ILE A 74 -12.89 13.47 3.01
C ILE A 74 -12.49 12.40 4.07
N ARG A 75 -13.41 12.03 4.96
CA ARG A 75 -13.17 10.96 5.93
C ARG A 75 -12.93 9.61 5.25
N GLY A 76 -13.69 9.31 4.19
CA GLY A 76 -13.46 8.12 3.35
C GLY A 76 -12.06 8.09 2.75
N GLY A 77 -11.53 9.26 2.37
CA GLY A 77 -10.14 9.42 1.92
C GLY A 77 -9.10 8.94 2.94
N LEU A 78 -9.28 9.27 4.23
CA LEU A 78 -8.41 8.76 5.31
C LEU A 78 -8.46 7.24 5.45
N VAL A 79 -9.66 6.66 5.37
CA VAL A 79 -9.83 5.21 5.41
C VAL A 79 -9.11 4.56 4.23
N SER A 80 -9.27 5.12 3.02
CA SER A 80 -8.60 4.65 1.81
C SER A 80 -7.07 4.73 1.92
N LEU A 81 -6.53 5.82 2.45
CA LEU A 81 -5.08 5.96 2.71
C LEU A 81 -4.58 4.93 3.71
N ARG A 82 -5.31 4.72 4.81
CA ARG A 82 -4.98 3.70 5.81
C ARG A 82 -4.93 2.30 5.19
N VAL A 83 -5.93 1.96 4.38
CA VAL A 83 -6.00 0.68 3.67
C VAL A 83 -4.83 0.54 2.71
N ALA A 84 -4.59 1.54 1.85
CA ALA A 84 -3.53 1.50 0.85
C ALA A 84 -2.14 1.32 1.50
N ILE A 85 -1.80 2.15 2.49
CA ILE A 85 -0.52 2.08 3.19
C ILE A 85 -0.39 0.75 3.94
N GLY A 86 -1.42 0.34 4.67
CA GLY A 86 -1.41 -0.89 5.46
C GLY A 86 -1.24 -2.14 4.60
N VAL A 87 -1.98 -2.24 3.49
CA VAL A 87 -1.86 -3.36 2.54
C VAL A 87 -0.46 -3.41 1.91
N VAL A 88 0.05 -2.27 1.42
CA VAL A 88 1.39 -2.22 0.82
C VAL A 88 2.47 -2.62 1.83
N LEU A 89 2.44 -2.04 3.04
CA LEU A 89 3.41 -2.37 4.07
C LEU A 89 3.39 -3.86 4.43
N MET A 90 2.23 -4.45 4.67
CA MET A 90 2.10 -5.88 4.97
C MET A 90 2.62 -6.74 3.81
N SER A 91 2.25 -6.40 2.58
CA SER A 91 2.67 -7.15 1.38
C SER A 91 4.19 -7.06 1.17
N VAL A 92 4.80 -5.89 1.39
CA VAL A 92 6.24 -5.67 1.30
C VAL A 92 6.99 -6.43 2.39
N VAL A 93 6.51 -6.33 3.65
CA VAL A 93 7.13 -7.02 4.79
C VAL A 93 7.13 -8.53 4.63
N LEU A 94 6.09 -9.09 4.00
CA LEU A 94 6.03 -10.53 3.70
C LEU A 94 6.77 -10.88 2.40
N GLY A 95 6.53 -10.12 1.34
CA GLY A 95 6.97 -10.49 0.00
C GLY A 95 8.45 -10.23 -0.26
N VAL A 96 8.97 -9.08 0.19
CA VAL A 96 10.37 -8.72 -0.12
C VAL A 96 11.37 -9.68 0.54
N PRO A 97 11.27 -10.03 1.84
CA PRO A 97 12.20 -10.99 2.44
C PRO A 97 12.15 -12.36 1.76
N LEU A 98 10.94 -12.87 1.46
CA LEU A 98 10.79 -14.15 0.75
C LEU A 98 11.40 -14.09 -0.65
N GLY A 99 11.19 -13.01 -1.38
CA GLY A 99 11.79 -12.82 -2.70
C GLY A 99 13.31 -12.73 -2.67
N LEU A 100 13.87 -12.03 -1.70
CA LEU A 100 15.33 -11.96 -1.50
C LEU A 100 15.89 -13.35 -1.18
N ILE A 101 15.26 -14.10 -0.27
CA ILE A 101 15.65 -15.46 0.07
C ILE A 101 15.60 -16.34 -1.18
N ALA A 102 14.53 -16.31 -1.94
CA ALA A 102 14.40 -17.07 -3.19
C ALA A 102 15.53 -16.74 -4.17
N GLY A 103 15.84 -15.46 -4.40
CA GLY A 103 16.84 -15.03 -5.38
C GLY A 103 18.29 -15.36 -5.04
N VAL A 104 18.62 -15.55 -3.74
CA VAL A 104 20.01 -15.83 -3.32
C VAL A 104 20.24 -17.27 -2.85
N SER A 105 19.19 -18.03 -2.59
CA SER A 105 19.27 -19.40 -2.07
C SER A 105 19.50 -20.46 -3.17
N SER A 106 19.43 -21.72 -2.77
CA SER A 106 19.51 -22.87 -3.68
C SER A 106 18.24 -22.96 -4.55
N LYS A 107 18.35 -23.67 -5.67
CA LYS A 107 17.25 -23.89 -6.61
C LYS A 107 15.99 -24.46 -5.93
N TRP A 108 16.17 -25.37 -4.97
CA TRP A 108 15.05 -26.00 -4.28
C TRP A 108 14.26 -25.00 -3.41
N VAL A 109 14.95 -24.13 -2.67
CA VAL A 109 14.31 -23.06 -1.87
C VAL A 109 13.59 -22.07 -2.77
N ASP A 110 14.24 -21.65 -3.86
CA ASP A 110 13.66 -20.79 -4.87
C ASP A 110 12.36 -21.36 -5.45
N GLU A 111 12.41 -22.61 -5.94
CA GLU A 111 11.24 -23.29 -6.51
C GLU A 111 10.11 -23.43 -5.49
N THR A 112 10.41 -23.75 -4.23
CA THR A 112 9.39 -23.88 -3.19
C THR A 112 8.67 -22.55 -2.95
N ILE A 113 9.41 -21.46 -2.77
CA ILE A 113 8.83 -20.12 -2.54
C ILE A 113 8.00 -19.69 -3.75
N MET A 114 8.51 -19.93 -4.97
CA MET A 114 7.79 -19.58 -6.19
C MET A 114 6.51 -20.40 -6.37
N ARG A 115 6.52 -21.72 -6.07
CA ARG A 115 5.32 -22.58 -6.13
C ARG A 115 4.24 -22.12 -5.15
N ILE A 116 4.64 -21.75 -3.92
CA ILE A 116 3.71 -21.20 -2.95
C ILE A 116 3.12 -19.89 -3.49
N SER A 117 3.96 -18.98 -3.99
CA SER A 117 3.52 -17.71 -4.58
C SER A 117 2.56 -17.93 -5.76
N ASP A 118 2.86 -18.91 -6.63
CA ASP A 118 2.01 -19.23 -7.78
C ASP A 118 0.65 -19.78 -7.34
N ALA A 119 0.60 -20.56 -6.26
CA ALA A 119 -0.66 -21.06 -5.70
C ALA A 119 -1.58 -19.90 -5.24
N PHE A 120 -1.03 -18.87 -4.64
CA PHE A 120 -1.81 -17.67 -4.28
C PHE A 120 -2.29 -16.90 -5.52
N LEU A 121 -1.45 -16.78 -6.54
CA LEU A 121 -1.78 -16.09 -7.79
C LEU A 121 -2.73 -16.88 -8.70
N ALA A 122 -2.96 -18.15 -8.43
CA ALA A 122 -3.95 -18.95 -9.15
C ALA A 122 -5.39 -18.57 -8.80
N PHE A 123 -5.61 -17.93 -7.66
CA PHE A 123 -6.93 -17.45 -7.28
C PHE A 123 -7.27 -16.14 -8.02
N PRO A 124 -8.54 -15.95 -8.41
CA PRO A 124 -8.98 -14.65 -8.91
C PRO A 124 -8.68 -13.52 -7.89
N PRO A 125 -8.23 -12.33 -8.34
CA PRO A 125 -7.67 -11.28 -7.49
C PRO A 125 -8.55 -10.83 -6.32
N PHE A 126 -9.89 -10.92 -6.45
CA PHE A 126 -10.83 -10.49 -5.41
C PHE A 126 -11.39 -11.63 -4.57
N VAL A 127 -11.31 -12.87 -5.05
CA VAL A 127 -11.91 -14.02 -4.36
C VAL A 127 -11.16 -14.34 -3.07
N LEU A 128 -9.86 -14.47 -3.15
CA LEU A 128 -9.03 -14.82 -2.00
C LEU A 128 -9.09 -13.77 -0.87
N PRO A 129 -8.98 -12.44 -1.14
CA PRO A 129 -9.18 -11.42 -0.11
C PRO A 129 -10.53 -11.48 0.59
N ILE A 130 -11.61 -11.70 -0.17
CA ILE A 130 -12.96 -11.76 0.36
C ILE A 130 -13.12 -12.98 1.27
N VAL A 131 -12.68 -14.15 0.82
CA VAL A 131 -12.75 -15.38 1.60
C VAL A 131 -12.00 -15.24 2.93
N ILE A 132 -10.76 -14.71 2.89
CA ILE A 132 -9.96 -14.46 4.09
C ILE A 132 -10.67 -13.46 5.02
N ALA A 133 -11.19 -12.37 4.49
CA ALA A 133 -11.86 -11.35 5.29
C ALA A 133 -13.11 -11.90 6.00
N ILE A 134 -13.92 -12.71 5.31
CA ILE A 134 -15.11 -13.34 5.88
C ILE A 134 -14.70 -14.35 6.95
N ALA A 135 -13.73 -15.22 6.67
CA ALA A 135 -13.25 -16.22 7.61
C ALA A 135 -12.70 -15.63 8.92
N LEU A 136 -12.10 -14.44 8.85
CA LEU A 136 -11.54 -13.72 10.00
C LEU A 136 -12.52 -12.77 10.68
N GLY A 137 -13.76 -12.63 10.21
CA GLY A 137 -14.81 -11.84 10.89
C GLY A 137 -15.07 -10.45 10.30
N GLY A 138 -14.71 -10.16 9.04
CA GLY A 138 -15.23 -9.02 8.25
C GLY A 138 -14.77 -7.62 8.68
N SER A 139 -13.81 -7.48 9.59
CA SER A 139 -13.29 -6.17 10.00
C SER A 139 -12.41 -5.54 8.93
N LEU A 140 -12.27 -4.20 8.94
CA LEU A 140 -11.38 -3.48 8.01
C LEU A 140 -9.94 -4.04 8.04
N ASN A 141 -9.42 -4.36 9.22
CA ASN A 141 -8.08 -4.92 9.36
C ASN A 141 -7.98 -6.32 8.73
N ASN A 142 -9.01 -7.13 8.85
CA ASN A 142 -9.06 -8.47 8.25
C ASN A 142 -9.16 -8.40 6.72
N VAL A 143 -9.89 -7.40 6.19
CA VAL A 143 -9.91 -7.10 4.75
C VAL A 143 -8.52 -6.69 4.27
N MET A 144 -7.85 -5.78 4.98
CA MET A 144 -6.47 -5.36 4.66
C MET A 144 -5.50 -6.54 4.65
N PHE A 145 -5.60 -7.42 5.66
CA PHE A 145 -4.79 -8.63 5.74
C PHE A 145 -5.07 -9.58 4.57
N GLY A 146 -6.35 -9.82 4.24
CA GLY A 146 -6.75 -10.64 3.10
C GLY A 146 -6.18 -10.13 1.77
N ILE A 147 -6.24 -8.81 1.54
CA ILE A 147 -5.66 -8.18 0.36
C ILE A 147 -4.13 -8.35 0.38
N ALA A 148 -3.48 -8.08 1.50
CA ALA A 148 -2.03 -8.17 1.61
C ALA A 148 -1.50 -9.59 1.33
N ILE A 149 -2.18 -10.61 1.88
CA ILE A 149 -1.87 -12.03 1.64
C ILE A 149 -2.10 -12.42 0.17
N SER A 150 -3.02 -11.78 -0.52
CA SER A 150 -3.25 -12.05 -1.95
C SER A 150 -2.23 -11.35 -2.85
N TRP A 151 -1.64 -10.26 -2.38
CA TRP A 151 -0.75 -9.40 -3.19
C TRP A 151 0.75 -9.59 -2.88
N PHE A 152 1.12 -10.21 -1.74
CA PHE A 152 2.54 -10.41 -1.41
C PHE A 152 3.33 -11.16 -2.49
N PRO A 153 2.74 -12.11 -3.29
CA PRO A 153 3.50 -12.83 -4.30
C PRO A 153 4.07 -11.93 -5.41
N TRP A 154 3.41 -10.81 -5.71
CA TRP A 154 3.95 -9.82 -6.63
C TRP A 154 5.25 -9.21 -6.13
N TYR A 155 5.32 -8.90 -4.83
CA TYR A 155 6.54 -8.39 -4.19
C TYR A 155 7.63 -9.47 -4.10
N VAL A 156 7.25 -10.73 -3.88
CA VAL A 156 8.19 -11.87 -3.96
C VAL A 156 8.86 -11.92 -5.34
N ARG A 157 8.08 -11.87 -6.41
CA ARG A 157 8.60 -11.93 -7.79
C ARG A 157 9.51 -10.76 -8.11
N ILE A 158 9.12 -9.54 -7.75
CA ILE A 158 9.93 -8.34 -7.99
C ILE A 158 11.25 -8.43 -7.23
N ALA A 159 11.19 -8.71 -5.93
CA ALA A 159 12.39 -8.79 -5.09
C ALA A 159 13.33 -9.93 -5.53
N ARG A 160 12.77 -11.08 -5.89
CA ARG A 160 13.55 -12.22 -6.46
C ARG A 160 14.27 -11.82 -7.74
N ALA A 161 13.56 -11.20 -8.69
CA ALA A 161 14.16 -10.77 -9.95
C ALA A 161 15.33 -9.80 -9.73
N GLN A 162 15.16 -8.82 -8.85
CA GLN A 162 16.21 -7.89 -8.47
C GLN A 162 17.40 -8.59 -7.78
N ALA A 163 17.13 -9.52 -6.87
CA ALA A 163 18.17 -10.28 -6.19
C ALA A 163 19.01 -11.12 -7.15
N ILE A 164 18.38 -11.79 -8.12
CA ILE A 164 19.08 -12.58 -9.15
C ILE A 164 19.94 -11.66 -10.03
N MET A 165 19.39 -10.53 -10.49
CA MET A 165 20.12 -9.56 -11.32
C MET A 165 21.35 -9.00 -10.61
N ILE A 166 21.22 -8.61 -9.35
CA ILE A 166 22.33 -8.07 -8.58
C ILE A 166 23.36 -9.15 -8.24
N ARG A 167 22.91 -10.36 -7.89
CA ARG A 167 23.80 -11.50 -7.59
C ARG A 167 24.73 -11.86 -8.76
N SER A 168 24.30 -11.64 -10.00
CA SER A 168 25.09 -11.91 -11.21
C SER A 168 26.01 -10.75 -11.62
N SER A 169 26.00 -9.63 -10.93
CA SER A 169 26.84 -8.48 -11.25
C SER A 169 28.30 -8.70 -10.85
N ASP A 170 29.25 -8.14 -11.63
CA ASP A 170 30.69 -8.34 -11.46
C ASP A 170 31.17 -7.97 -10.05
N TYR A 171 30.70 -6.86 -9.50
CA TYR A 171 31.12 -6.41 -8.16
C TYR A 171 30.66 -7.36 -7.04
N VAL A 172 29.53 -8.05 -7.22
CA VAL A 172 29.05 -9.07 -6.27
C VAL A 172 29.87 -10.34 -6.43
N LEU A 173 30.19 -10.74 -7.65
CA LEU A 173 31.04 -11.90 -7.91
C LEU A 173 32.44 -11.71 -7.31
N ILE A 174 33.04 -10.54 -7.50
CA ILE A 174 34.34 -10.18 -6.87
C ILE A 174 34.21 -10.24 -5.33
N SER A 175 33.19 -9.62 -4.76
CA SER A 175 32.98 -9.65 -3.30
C SER A 175 32.87 -11.08 -2.77
N LYS A 176 32.17 -11.95 -3.48
CA LYS A 176 32.01 -13.37 -3.15
C LYS A 176 33.34 -14.14 -3.24
N SER A 177 34.15 -13.86 -4.26
CA SER A 177 35.49 -14.44 -4.41
C SER A 177 36.45 -14.00 -3.30
N MET A 178 36.23 -12.82 -2.70
CA MET A 178 36.94 -12.33 -1.53
C MET A 178 36.37 -12.89 -0.20
N GLY A 179 35.44 -13.82 -0.22
CA GLY A 179 34.88 -14.48 0.98
C GLY A 179 33.67 -13.79 1.60
N ALA A 180 33.04 -12.81 0.93
CA ALA A 180 31.83 -12.18 1.45
C ALA A 180 30.68 -13.17 1.59
N SER A 181 30.01 -13.18 2.77
CA SER A 181 28.86 -14.02 3.03
C SER A 181 27.63 -13.54 2.24
N THR A 182 26.71 -14.47 1.96
CA THR A 182 25.45 -14.16 1.27
C THR A 182 24.64 -13.10 2.01
N PHE A 183 24.62 -13.16 3.34
CA PHE A 183 23.94 -12.15 4.17
C PHE A 183 24.54 -10.75 4.01
N TYR A 184 25.88 -10.65 3.98
CA TYR A 184 26.58 -9.39 3.72
C TYR A 184 26.22 -8.83 2.34
N ILE A 185 26.20 -9.68 1.33
CA ILE A 185 25.83 -9.29 -0.04
C ILE A 185 24.39 -8.76 -0.09
N VAL A 186 23.44 -9.46 0.52
CA VAL A 186 22.03 -9.03 0.57
C VAL A 186 21.92 -7.67 1.24
N LYS A 187 22.50 -7.53 2.45
CA LYS A 187 22.38 -6.29 3.23
C LYS A 187 23.07 -5.08 2.60
N LYS A 188 24.20 -5.28 1.93
CA LYS A 188 25.02 -4.16 1.45
C LYS A 188 24.84 -3.84 -0.03
N HIS A 189 24.45 -4.81 -0.83
CA HIS A 189 24.39 -4.68 -2.29
C HIS A 189 23.01 -4.86 -2.88
N ILE A 190 22.06 -5.51 -2.17
CA ILE A 190 20.71 -5.76 -2.68
C ILE A 190 19.67 -4.86 -2.00
N LEU A 191 19.76 -4.64 -0.69
CA LEU A 191 18.94 -3.70 0.08
C LEU A 191 19.55 -2.31 0.10
#